data_050c27c4848a4b6bc99505120487017f
#
_entry.id   050c27c4848a4b6bc99505120487017f
#
_cell.length_a   1.000
_cell.length_b   1.000
_cell.length_c   1.000
_cell.angle_alpha   90.00
_cell.angle_beta   90.00
_cell.angle_gamma   90.00
#
_symmetry.space_group_name_H-M   'P 1'
#
loop_
_entity.id
_entity.type
_entity.pdbx_description
1 polymer ?
#
loop_
_entity_poly.entity_id
_entity_poly.type
_entity_poly.pdbx_seq_one_letter_code
_entity_poly.pdbx_strand_id
1 'polypeptide(L)'
;IATNEIPDLIISDVMMPVKDGFACCREIRERQETAHIPILMLTAKAEDADVLQGSYSGADDYMMKPFNPEVLKAKVENLILQRERLKRIYTKALMLKRESVEDEEADDEFIQKLIHVVEKNLSNENFNVKMLAEQLHMSQPTLYRKVKQRSELSVVDMIRSVRVSKAASLIMENRYSIQEISEKVGFSDARTLRKHFTEQFGVPPSKYMENK
;
A
#
# COMPACT_ATOMS: atom_id res chain seq x y z
N ILE A 1 14.73 -10.28 -8.56
CA ILE A 1 15.26 -8.89 -8.62
C ILE A 1 14.44 -7.99 -7.69
N ALA A 2 13.11 -7.94 -7.82
CA ALA A 2 12.26 -7.05 -7.01
C ALA A 2 12.33 -7.29 -5.48
N THR A 3 12.76 -8.45 -5.04
CA THR A 3 12.96 -8.79 -3.61
C THR A 3 14.28 -8.29 -3.04
N ASN A 4 15.29 -8.10 -3.89
CA ASN A 4 16.61 -7.63 -3.47
C ASN A 4 16.80 -6.12 -3.66
N GLU A 5 16.12 -5.58 -4.68
CA GLU A 5 16.12 -4.16 -5.00
C GLU A 5 14.66 -3.73 -5.13
N ILE A 6 14.10 -3.13 -4.07
CA ILE A 6 12.70 -2.71 -4.06
C ILE A 6 12.56 -1.48 -4.98
N PRO A 7 12.03 -1.63 -6.21
CA PRO A 7 11.88 -0.51 -7.14
C PRO A 7 10.73 0.42 -6.73
N ASP A 8 10.74 1.64 -7.21
CA ASP A 8 9.66 2.60 -6.97
C ASP A 8 8.40 2.30 -7.79
N LEU A 9 8.55 1.58 -8.91
CA LEU A 9 7.47 1.15 -9.81
C LEU A 9 7.92 -0.06 -10.62
N ILE A 10 6.99 -0.95 -10.96
CA ILE A 10 7.22 -2.09 -11.86
C ILE A 10 6.39 -1.88 -13.12
N ILE A 11 7.03 -2.01 -14.28
CA ILE A 11 6.36 -2.13 -15.57
C ILE A 11 6.52 -3.57 -16.01
N SER A 12 5.40 -4.26 -16.24
CA SER A 12 5.40 -5.68 -16.64
C SER A 12 4.57 -5.88 -17.91
N ASP A 13 5.07 -6.70 -18.81
CA ASP A 13 4.24 -7.20 -19.91
C ASP A 13 3.26 -8.25 -19.40
N VAL A 14 2.05 -8.28 -19.95
CA VAL A 14 1.09 -9.37 -19.71
C VAL A 14 1.61 -10.66 -20.33
N MET A 15 2.09 -10.60 -21.56
CA MET A 15 2.56 -11.77 -22.33
C MET A 15 4.07 -11.94 -22.16
N MET A 16 4.49 -12.76 -21.21
CA MET A 16 5.90 -13.10 -21.01
C MET A 16 6.11 -14.60 -21.15
N PRO A 17 7.25 -15.06 -21.76
CA PRO A 17 7.61 -16.47 -21.75
C PRO A 17 7.89 -16.94 -20.32
N VAL A 18 7.59 -18.21 -20.02
CA VAL A 18 7.80 -18.90 -18.74
C VAL A 18 6.78 -18.53 -17.65
N LYS A 19 6.51 -17.25 -17.38
CA LYS A 19 5.54 -16.78 -16.38
C LYS A 19 4.83 -15.55 -16.91
N ASP A 20 3.50 -15.60 -16.96
CA ASP A 20 2.72 -14.45 -17.40
C ASP A 20 2.77 -13.29 -16.39
N GLY A 21 2.49 -12.08 -16.87
CA GLY A 21 2.55 -10.87 -16.06
C GLY A 21 1.56 -10.88 -14.91
N PHE A 22 0.41 -11.58 -15.04
CA PHE A 22 -0.60 -11.67 -13.98
C PHE A 22 -0.13 -12.55 -12.84
N ALA A 23 0.47 -13.71 -13.17
CA ALA A 23 1.05 -14.58 -12.16
C ALA A 23 2.20 -13.87 -11.42
N CYS A 24 2.99 -13.08 -12.15
CA CYS A 24 4.04 -12.25 -11.56
C CYS A 24 3.45 -11.18 -10.63
N CYS A 25 2.42 -10.48 -11.07
CA CYS A 25 1.74 -9.45 -10.29
C CYS A 25 1.15 -10.02 -8.99
N ARG A 26 0.45 -11.17 -9.06
CA ARG A 26 -0.08 -11.85 -7.87
C ARG A 26 1.02 -12.17 -6.87
N GLU A 27 2.13 -12.75 -7.32
CA GLU A 27 3.24 -13.09 -6.43
C GLU A 27 3.87 -11.86 -5.78
N ILE A 28 3.99 -10.75 -6.52
CA ILE A 28 4.45 -9.47 -5.98
C ILE A 28 3.49 -8.96 -4.90
N ARG A 29 2.18 -9.10 -5.11
CA ARG A 29 1.15 -8.68 -4.15
C ARG A 29 1.03 -9.56 -2.91
N GLU A 30 1.41 -10.83 -3.01
CA GLU A 30 1.41 -11.76 -1.88
C GLU A 30 2.56 -11.52 -0.90
N ARG A 31 3.64 -10.88 -1.35
CA ARG A 31 4.82 -10.61 -0.52
C ARG A 31 4.72 -9.23 0.12
N GLN A 32 4.86 -9.15 1.44
CA GLN A 32 4.80 -7.87 2.18
C GLN A 32 5.83 -6.85 1.70
N GLU A 33 7.04 -7.31 1.33
CA GLU A 33 8.14 -6.45 0.91
C GLU A 33 7.90 -5.79 -0.45
N THR A 34 7.12 -6.42 -1.34
CA THR A 34 6.90 -5.94 -2.70
C THR A 34 5.45 -5.58 -3.03
N ALA A 35 4.50 -5.98 -2.18
CA ALA A 35 3.07 -5.75 -2.39
C ALA A 35 2.67 -4.27 -2.55
N HIS A 36 3.53 -3.36 -2.12
CA HIS A 36 3.31 -1.91 -2.16
C HIS A 36 3.83 -1.23 -3.43
N ILE A 37 4.58 -1.95 -4.25
CA ILE A 37 5.21 -1.37 -5.42
C ILE A 37 4.13 -1.17 -6.49
N PRO A 38 3.94 0.05 -7.04
CA PRO A 38 3.01 0.26 -8.13
C PRO A 38 3.38 -0.62 -9.32
N ILE A 39 2.37 -1.24 -9.94
CA ILE A 39 2.55 -2.12 -11.10
C ILE A 39 1.72 -1.59 -12.26
N LEU A 40 2.41 -1.19 -13.33
CA LEU A 40 1.82 -0.85 -14.62
C LEU A 40 1.96 -2.06 -15.55
N MET A 41 0.82 -2.60 -16.00
CA MET A 41 0.79 -3.73 -16.92
C MET A 41 0.70 -3.25 -18.37
N LEU A 42 1.54 -3.83 -19.24
CA LEU A 42 1.49 -3.61 -20.69
C LEU A 42 0.73 -4.74 -21.35
N THR A 43 -0.28 -4.44 -22.18
CA THR A 43 -1.11 -5.45 -22.86
C THR A 43 -1.15 -5.21 -24.36
N ALA A 44 -1.28 -6.29 -25.15
CA ALA A 44 -1.42 -6.22 -26.60
C ALA A 44 -2.89 -6.15 -27.06
N LYS A 45 -3.87 -6.45 -26.18
CA LYS A 45 -5.29 -6.52 -26.55
C LYS A 45 -6.13 -5.62 -25.68
N ALA A 46 -7.10 -4.91 -26.29
CA ALA A 46 -8.08 -4.12 -25.60
C ALA A 46 -9.04 -4.99 -24.75
N GLU A 47 -9.41 -6.17 -25.23
CA GLU A 47 -10.23 -7.14 -24.51
C GLU A 47 -9.56 -7.64 -23.23
N ASP A 48 -8.22 -7.81 -23.23
CA ASP A 48 -7.48 -8.10 -22.01
C ASP A 48 -7.55 -6.94 -21.01
N ALA A 49 -7.53 -5.68 -21.47
CA ALA A 49 -7.66 -4.51 -20.59
C ALA A 49 -9.05 -4.42 -19.94
N ASP A 50 -10.14 -4.73 -20.66
CA ASP A 50 -11.52 -4.71 -20.14
C ASP A 50 -11.78 -5.89 -19.19
N VAL A 51 -11.31 -7.08 -19.52
CA VAL A 51 -11.31 -8.26 -18.63
C VAL A 51 -10.48 -8.01 -17.38
N LEU A 52 -9.45 -7.15 -17.49
CA LEU A 52 -8.44 -6.88 -16.46
C LEU A 52 -8.84 -5.76 -15.50
N GLN A 53 -9.63 -4.78 -15.94
CA GLN A 53 -10.30 -3.85 -15.03
C GLN A 53 -11.34 -4.55 -14.14
N GLY A 54 -11.87 -5.69 -14.58
CA GLY A 54 -12.78 -6.53 -13.83
C GLY A 54 -12.12 -7.67 -13.05
N SER A 55 -10.91 -8.08 -13.36
CA SER A 55 -10.25 -9.29 -12.84
C SER A 55 -9.01 -8.98 -12.02
N TYR A 56 -9.01 -9.37 -10.85
CA TYR A 56 -8.09 -9.84 -9.78
C TYR A 56 -6.55 -9.80 -9.99
N SER A 57 -6.00 -9.05 -10.94
CA SER A 57 -4.55 -9.08 -11.17
C SER A 57 -3.73 -8.32 -10.12
N GLY A 58 -4.34 -7.37 -9.41
CA GLY A 58 -3.65 -6.51 -8.45
C GLY A 58 -2.74 -5.44 -9.08
N ALA A 59 -2.81 -5.22 -10.39
CA ALA A 59 -2.12 -4.12 -11.06
C ALA A 59 -2.80 -2.77 -10.74
N ASP A 60 -2.00 -1.70 -10.67
CA ASP A 60 -2.50 -0.36 -10.37
C ASP A 60 -3.00 0.36 -11.63
N ASP A 61 -2.39 0.07 -12.79
CA ASP A 61 -2.83 0.63 -14.08
C ASP A 61 -2.41 -0.28 -15.24
N TYR A 62 -3.00 -0.03 -16.41
CA TYR A 62 -2.77 -0.78 -17.65
C TYR A 62 -2.45 0.16 -18.80
N MET A 63 -1.66 -0.35 -19.77
CA MET A 63 -1.36 0.37 -21.00
C MET A 63 -1.35 -0.57 -22.19
N MET A 64 -2.11 -0.20 -23.21
CA MET A 64 -2.20 -0.97 -24.45
C MET A 64 -1.02 -0.68 -25.37
N LYS A 65 -0.46 -1.72 -25.99
CA LYS A 65 0.53 -1.64 -27.05
C LYS A 65 -0.15 -1.53 -28.42
N PRO A 66 0.38 -0.74 -29.39
CA PRO A 66 1.53 0.16 -29.25
C PRO A 66 1.18 1.43 -28.46
N PHE A 67 2.11 1.93 -27.64
CA PHE A 67 1.90 3.12 -26.81
C PHE A 67 2.83 4.27 -27.18
N ASN A 68 2.39 5.48 -26.93
CA ASN A 68 3.20 6.67 -27.02
C ASN A 68 4.12 6.77 -25.77
N PRO A 69 5.44 6.97 -25.95
CA PRO A 69 6.38 7.13 -24.84
C PRO A 69 6.01 8.25 -23.86
N GLU A 70 5.45 9.37 -24.36
CA GLU A 70 5.01 10.49 -23.51
C GLU A 70 3.82 10.08 -22.61
N VAL A 71 2.90 9.27 -23.12
CA VAL A 71 1.77 8.75 -22.34
C VAL A 71 2.25 7.76 -21.30
N LEU A 72 3.23 6.90 -21.64
CA LEU A 72 3.85 6.00 -20.68
C LEU A 72 4.52 6.80 -19.54
N LYS A 73 5.31 7.80 -19.89
CA LYS A 73 5.97 8.68 -18.93
C LYS A 73 4.96 9.35 -17.99
N ALA A 74 3.89 9.92 -18.54
CA ALA A 74 2.83 10.55 -17.75
C ALA A 74 2.13 9.58 -16.79
N LYS A 75 1.86 8.34 -17.21
CA LYS A 75 1.28 7.30 -16.34
C LYS A 75 2.24 6.91 -15.20
N VAL A 76 3.51 6.72 -15.50
CA VAL A 76 4.55 6.42 -14.51
C VAL A 76 4.68 7.54 -13.49
N GLU A 77 4.78 8.79 -13.94
CA GLU A 77 4.83 9.97 -13.08
C GLU A 77 3.58 10.08 -12.20
N ASN A 78 2.40 9.86 -12.76
CA ASN A 78 1.15 9.87 -12.00
C ASN A 78 1.12 8.78 -10.91
N LEU A 79 1.52 7.55 -11.21
CA LEU A 79 1.56 6.46 -10.24
C LEU A 79 2.53 6.76 -9.08
N ILE A 80 3.69 7.35 -9.38
CA ILE A 80 4.66 7.77 -8.38
C ILE A 80 4.13 8.95 -7.55
N LEU A 81 3.59 9.99 -8.20
CA LEU A 81 3.03 11.17 -7.54
C LEU A 81 1.81 10.84 -6.66
N GLN A 82 0.92 9.97 -7.13
CA GLN A 82 -0.20 9.46 -6.34
C GLN A 82 0.31 8.83 -5.05
N ARG A 83 1.32 7.97 -5.13
CA ARG A 83 1.95 7.36 -3.96
C ARG A 83 2.51 8.41 -2.98
N GLU A 84 3.19 9.45 -3.47
CA GLU A 84 3.73 10.53 -2.62
C GLU A 84 2.63 11.38 -1.99
N ARG A 85 1.59 11.70 -2.75
CA ARG A 85 0.46 12.51 -2.27
C ARG A 85 -0.28 11.82 -1.13
N LEU A 86 -0.43 10.53 -1.23
CA LEU A 86 -1.06 9.67 -0.22
C LEU A 86 -0.25 9.56 1.05
N LYS A 87 1.09 9.50 0.94
CA LYS A 87 1.98 9.65 2.09
C LYS A 87 1.61 10.90 2.89
N ARG A 88 1.44 12.04 2.22
CA ARG A 88 1.14 13.33 2.86
C ARG A 88 -0.24 13.38 3.50
N ILE A 89 -1.27 12.88 2.80
CA ILE A 89 -2.66 12.91 3.30
C ILE A 89 -2.78 12.01 4.54
N TYR A 90 -2.21 10.81 4.51
CA TYR A 90 -2.26 9.89 5.64
C TYR A 90 -1.47 10.38 6.83
N THR A 91 -0.29 10.95 6.60
CA THR A 91 0.50 11.60 7.66
C THR A 91 -0.29 12.76 8.28
N LYS A 92 -0.96 13.56 7.45
CA LYS A 92 -1.79 14.69 7.90
C LYS A 92 -3.06 14.22 8.63
N ALA A 93 -3.77 13.21 8.13
CA ALA A 93 -4.96 12.67 8.77
C ALA A 93 -4.67 12.01 10.12
N LEU A 94 -3.54 11.33 10.27
CA LEU A 94 -3.10 10.74 11.54
C LEU A 94 -2.62 11.80 12.54
N MET A 95 -2.08 12.92 12.07
CA MET A 95 -1.72 14.07 12.92
C MET A 95 -2.97 14.88 13.34
N LEU A 96 -3.97 14.98 12.46
CA LEU A 96 -5.22 15.72 12.71
C LEU A 96 -6.25 14.95 13.55
N LYS A 97 -6.08 13.64 13.76
CA LYS A 97 -6.93 12.84 14.68
C LYS A 97 -6.85 13.30 16.14
N ARG A 98 -6.09 14.36 16.42
CA ARG A 98 -6.09 15.09 17.72
C ARG A 98 -7.02 16.28 17.78
N GLU A 99 -7.52 16.79 16.65
CA GLU A 99 -8.41 17.97 16.66
C GLU A 99 -9.47 17.86 15.54
N SER A 100 -10.72 17.93 15.96
CA SER A 100 -11.96 18.17 15.22
C SER A 100 -12.66 17.02 14.49
N VAL A 101 -13.81 16.78 15.02
CA VAL A 101 -15.01 16.07 14.54
C VAL A 101 -15.82 17.03 13.65
N GLU A 102 -16.42 16.44 12.65
CA GLU A 102 -17.74 16.70 12.07
C GLU A 102 -17.73 16.74 10.54
N ASP A 103 -18.65 15.93 9.98
CA ASP A 103 -19.15 15.90 8.60
C ASP A 103 -18.34 15.17 7.52
N GLU A 104 -18.55 13.82 7.53
CA GLU A 104 -18.66 12.95 6.32
C GLU A 104 -18.99 11.51 6.77
N GLU A 105 -20.21 11.29 7.30
CA GLU A 105 -20.53 10.14 8.20
C GLU A 105 -20.49 8.72 7.59
N ALA A 106 -20.66 8.53 6.29
CA ALA A 106 -20.79 7.16 5.76
C ALA A 106 -19.51 6.60 5.10
N ASP A 107 -18.70 7.44 4.49
CA ASP A 107 -17.46 7.04 3.83
C ASP A 107 -16.32 6.88 4.86
N ASP A 108 -16.39 7.62 5.95
CA ASP A 108 -15.46 7.53 7.06
C ASP A 108 -15.64 6.21 7.85
N GLU A 109 -16.88 5.74 8.03
CA GLU A 109 -17.18 4.50 8.78
C GLU A 109 -16.50 3.25 8.20
N PHE A 110 -16.48 3.10 6.88
CA PHE A 110 -15.80 1.97 6.24
C PHE A 110 -14.29 2.00 6.44
N ILE A 111 -13.66 3.17 6.25
CA ILE A 111 -12.22 3.36 6.45
C ILE A 111 -11.87 3.17 7.93
N GLN A 112 -12.67 3.68 8.85
CA GLN A 112 -12.47 3.47 10.29
C GLN A 112 -12.57 1.99 10.69
N LYS A 113 -13.55 1.26 10.15
CA LYS A 113 -13.67 -0.20 10.36
C LYS A 113 -12.43 -0.93 9.82
N LEU A 114 -11.95 -0.56 8.63
CA LEU A 114 -10.75 -1.14 8.05
C LEU A 114 -9.53 -0.90 8.94
N ILE A 115 -9.30 0.35 9.35
CA ILE A 115 -8.19 0.72 10.26
C ILE A 115 -8.30 -0.09 11.56
N HIS A 116 -9.46 -0.17 12.16
CA HIS A 116 -9.68 -0.91 13.39
C HIS A 116 -9.35 -2.40 13.26
N VAL A 117 -9.72 -3.03 12.13
CA VAL A 117 -9.37 -4.43 11.86
C VAL A 117 -7.86 -4.59 11.73
N VAL A 118 -7.17 -3.67 11.05
CA VAL A 118 -5.70 -3.70 10.95
C VAL A 118 -5.07 -3.51 12.32
N GLU A 119 -5.55 -2.57 13.13
CA GLU A 119 -5.05 -2.31 14.49
C GLU A 119 -5.17 -3.53 15.40
N LYS A 120 -6.24 -4.30 15.30
CA LYS A 120 -6.42 -5.57 16.04
C LYS A 120 -5.43 -6.66 15.64
N ASN A 121 -4.90 -6.57 14.43
CA ASN A 121 -4.00 -7.58 13.88
C ASN A 121 -2.56 -7.06 13.69
N LEU A 122 -2.18 -5.96 14.37
CA LEU A 122 -0.88 -5.30 14.18
C LEU A 122 0.29 -6.25 14.34
N SER A 123 0.33 -7.03 15.42
CA SER A 123 1.42 -7.96 15.73
C SER A 123 1.46 -9.21 14.84
N ASN A 124 0.43 -9.43 14.04
CA ASN A 124 0.41 -10.56 13.12
C ASN A 124 1.17 -10.22 11.84
N GLU A 125 2.40 -10.68 11.75
CA GLU A 125 3.28 -10.50 10.58
C GLU A 125 2.64 -11.03 9.28
N ASN A 126 1.86 -12.12 9.36
CA ASN A 126 1.20 -12.75 8.22
C ASN A 126 -0.14 -12.10 7.84
N PHE A 127 -0.57 -11.05 8.56
CA PHE A 127 -1.83 -10.38 8.25
C PHE A 127 -1.77 -9.70 6.86
N ASN A 128 -2.65 -10.13 5.99
CA ASN A 128 -2.68 -9.75 4.58
C ASN A 128 -4.08 -9.31 4.11
N VAL A 129 -4.19 -8.92 2.85
CA VAL A 129 -5.44 -8.43 2.24
C VAL A 129 -6.56 -9.46 2.29
N LYS A 130 -6.24 -10.76 2.15
CA LYS A 130 -7.23 -11.84 2.23
C LYS A 130 -7.85 -11.89 3.62
N MET A 131 -7.03 -11.91 4.67
CA MET A 131 -7.50 -11.92 6.06
C MET A 131 -8.28 -10.66 6.41
N LEU A 132 -7.85 -9.48 5.91
CA LEU A 132 -8.58 -8.24 6.08
C LEU A 132 -9.96 -8.30 5.43
N ALA A 133 -10.06 -8.80 4.20
CA ALA A 133 -11.33 -8.96 3.49
C ALA A 133 -12.29 -9.93 4.23
N GLU A 134 -11.77 -11.06 4.72
CA GLU A 134 -12.52 -12.03 5.51
C GLU A 134 -13.07 -11.40 6.79
N GLN A 135 -12.25 -10.65 7.54
CA GLN A 135 -12.70 -9.99 8.78
C GLN A 135 -13.67 -8.84 8.53
N LEU A 136 -13.63 -8.21 7.35
CA LEU A 136 -14.60 -7.22 6.92
C LEU A 136 -15.85 -7.84 6.26
N HIS A 137 -15.95 -9.18 6.23
CA HIS A 137 -17.06 -9.93 5.61
C HIS A 137 -17.30 -9.57 4.15
N MET A 138 -16.23 -9.43 3.36
CA MET A 138 -16.33 -9.11 1.94
C MET A 138 -15.28 -9.86 1.12
N SER A 139 -15.52 -9.96 -0.20
CA SER A 139 -14.52 -10.50 -1.11
C SER A 139 -13.36 -9.52 -1.31
N GLN A 140 -12.16 -10.03 -1.61
CA GLN A 140 -11.02 -9.17 -1.92
C GLN A 140 -11.31 -8.13 -3.03
N PRO A 141 -12.00 -8.48 -4.14
CA PRO A 141 -12.36 -7.50 -5.16
C PRO A 141 -13.25 -6.39 -4.64
N THR A 142 -14.21 -6.75 -3.81
CA THR A 142 -15.10 -5.76 -3.20
C THR A 142 -14.30 -4.82 -2.30
N LEU A 143 -13.33 -5.36 -1.54
CA LEU A 143 -12.44 -4.57 -0.70
C LEU A 143 -11.59 -3.61 -1.56
N TYR A 144 -10.93 -4.11 -2.61
CA TYR A 144 -10.13 -3.28 -3.51
C TYR A 144 -10.95 -2.15 -4.14
N ARG A 145 -12.15 -2.46 -4.65
CA ARG A 145 -13.05 -1.47 -5.25
C ARG A 145 -13.48 -0.41 -4.25
N LYS A 146 -13.88 -0.81 -3.04
CA LYS A 146 -14.33 0.11 -2.00
C LYS A 146 -13.20 1.02 -1.52
N VAL A 147 -11.99 0.48 -1.33
CA VAL A 147 -10.82 1.27 -0.96
C VAL A 147 -10.44 2.24 -2.08
N LYS A 148 -10.43 1.79 -3.34
CA LYS A 148 -10.11 2.65 -4.49
C LYS A 148 -11.11 3.80 -4.69
N GLN A 149 -12.37 3.60 -4.34
CA GLN A 149 -13.41 4.64 -4.43
C GLN A 149 -13.27 5.73 -3.35
N ARG A 150 -12.68 5.40 -2.18
CA ARG A 150 -12.61 6.26 -0.99
C ARG A 150 -11.20 6.71 -0.64
N SER A 151 -10.23 6.05 -1.22
CA SER A 151 -8.81 6.32 -0.99
C SER A 151 -8.05 6.02 -2.27
N GLU A 152 -7.08 6.84 -2.55
CA GLU A 152 -6.15 6.56 -3.64
C GLU A 152 -5.10 5.49 -3.24
N LEU A 153 -5.08 5.05 -1.95
CA LEU A 153 -4.18 4.00 -1.47
C LEU A 153 -4.58 2.62 -1.98
N SER A 154 -3.60 1.79 -2.25
CA SER A 154 -3.85 0.36 -2.31
C SER A 154 -4.19 -0.17 -0.91
N VAL A 155 -4.95 -1.28 -0.85
CA VAL A 155 -5.28 -1.93 0.43
C VAL A 155 -4.02 -2.29 1.21
N VAL A 156 -2.97 -2.69 0.52
CA VAL A 156 -1.68 -3.06 1.13
C VAL A 156 -0.97 -1.84 1.71
N ASP A 157 -0.98 -0.72 0.98
CA ASP A 157 -0.40 0.53 1.48
C ASP A 157 -1.16 1.05 2.70
N MET A 158 -2.47 0.83 2.75
CA MET A 158 -3.29 1.18 3.89
C MET A 158 -2.92 0.35 5.13
N ILE A 159 -2.79 -0.97 5.00
CA ILE A 159 -2.31 -1.84 6.09
C ILE A 159 -0.95 -1.36 6.60
N ARG A 160 -0.03 -1.10 5.67
CA ARG A 160 1.32 -0.64 6.01
C ARG A 160 1.32 0.71 6.69
N SER A 161 0.55 1.66 6.17
CA SER A 161 0.46 3.01 6.73
C SER A 161 -0.06 2.98 8.17
N VAL A 162 -1.05 2.15 8.48
CA VAL A 162 -1.55 1.96 9.85
C VAL A 162 -0.46 1.40 10.75
N ARG A 163 0.29 0.38 10.29
CA ARG A 163 1.43 -0.19 11.05
C ARG A 163 2.51 0.84 11.34
N VAL A 164 2.92 1.60 10.33
CA VAL A 164 3.96 2.64 10.47
C VAL A 164 3.49 3.76 11.39
N SER A 165 2.22 4.13 11.34
CA SER A 165 1.67 5.15 12.22
C SER A 165 1.63 4.69 13.67
N LYS A 166 1.29 3.43 13.91
CA LYS A 166 1.38 2.85 15.26
C LYS A 166 2.83 2.79 15.75
N ALA A 167 3.77 2.48 14.86
CA ALA A 167 5.20 2.56 15.20
C ALA A 167 5.62 3.96 15.64
N ALA A 168 5.14 5.02 14.96
CA ALA A 168 5.41 6.39 15.35
C ALA A 168 4.91 6.71 16.77
N SER A 169 3.71 6.23 17.13
CA SER A 169 3.19 6.37 18.49
C SER A 169 4.08 5.66 19.52
N LEU A 170 4.50 4.43 19.23
CA LEU A 170 5.39 3.66 20.14
C LEU A 170 6.78 4.27 20.26
N ILE A 171 7.31 4.88 19.19
CA ILE A 171 8.59 5.62 19.23
C ILE A 171 8.46 6.82 20.18
N MET A 172 7.34 7.55 20.12
CA MET A 172 7.10 8.69 21.01
C MET A 172 6.95 8.30 22.48
N GLU A 173 6.51 7.07 22.78
CA GLU A 173 6.47 6.55 24.15
C GLU A 173 7.87 6.29 24.71
N ASN A 174 8.89 6.15 23.87
CA ASN A 174 10.30 5.93 24.22
C ASN A 174 10.53 4.76 25.19
N ARG A 175 9.74 3.70 25.05
CA ARG A 175 9.77 2.52 25.94
C ARG A 175 10.35 1.27 25.28
N TYR A 176 10.43 1.27 23.95
CA TYR A 176 10.77 0.09 23.15
C TYR A 176 11.89 0.40 22.19
N SER A 177 12.77 -0.56 21.95
CA SER A 177 13.73 -0.50 20.85
C SER A 177 13.02 -0.56 19.48
N ILE A 178 13.67 -0.11 18.43
CA ILE A 178 13.12 -0.20 17.07
C ILE A 178 12.86 -1.65 16.65
N GLN A 179 13.65 -2.59 17.14
CA GLN A 179 13.43 -4.02 16.90
C GLN A 179 12.11 -4.48 17.54
N GLU A 180 11.90 -4.21 18.82
CA GLU A 180 10.66 -4.55 19.53
C GLU A 180 9.44 -3.86 18.91
N ILE A 181 9.61 -2.60 18.45
CA ILE A 181 8.53 -1.88 17.75
C ILE A 181 8.20 -2.59 16.44
N SER A 182 9.20 -3.03 15.65
CA SER A 182 8.93 -3.73 14.38
C SER A 182 8.09 -4.99 14.60
N GLU A 183 8.40 -5.78 15.60
CA GLU A 183 7.64 -6.97 15.97
C GLU A 183 6.21 -6.63 16.43
N LYS A 184 6.06 -5.60 17.29
CA LYS A 184 4.74 -5.15 17.79
C LYS A 184 3.81 -4.66 16.71
N VAL A 185 4.35 -4.08 15.62
CA VAL A 185 3.56 -3.56 14.51
C VAL A 185 3.56 -4.47 13.28
N GLY A 186 4.10 -5.70 13.41
CA GLY A 186 4.01 -6.76 12.41
C GLY A 186 4.92 -6.58 11.19
N PHE A 187 6.08 -5.96 11.36
CA PHE A 187 7.15 -6.01 10.37
C PHE A 187 8.12 -7.14 10.70
N SER A 188 8.62 -7.82 9.67
CA SER A 188 9.59 -8.92 9.80
C SER A 188 10.90 -8.51 10.47
N ASP A 189 11.31 -7.26 10.31
CA ASP A 189 12.56 -6.73 10.85
C ASP A 189 12.56 -5.19 10.97
N ALA A 190 13.50 -4.69 11.79
CA ALA A 190 13.67 -3.26 12.02
C ALA A 190 14.15 -2.48 10.78
N ARG A 191 14.80 -3.13 9.80
CA ARG A 191 15.25 -2.50 8.57
C ARG A 191 14.06 -2.14 7.70
N THR A 192 13.12 -3.09 7.54
CA THR A 192 11.87 -2.90 6.80
C THR A 192 11.02 -1.80 7.45
N LEU A 193 10.89 -1.80 8.77
CA LEU A 193 10.22 -0.71 9.48
C LEU A 193 10.88 0.65 9.22
N ARG A 194 12.21 0.77 9.39
CA ARG A 194 12.92 2.04 9.17
C ARG A 194 12.72 2.59 7.76
N LYS A 195 12.76 1.72 6.77
CA LYS A 195 12.51 2.08 5.38
C LYS A 195 11.13 2.72 5.23
N HIS A 196 10.08 1.99 5.58
CA HIS A 196 8.70 2.46 5.42
C HIS A 196 8.37 3.65 6.31
N PHE A 197 8.99 3.73 7.48
CA PHE A 197 8.87 4.88 8.37
C PHE A 197 9.45 6.15 7.72
N THR A 198 10.67 6.05 7.19
CA THR A 198 11.30 7.19 6.49
C THR A 198 10.52 7.58 5.24
N GLU A 199 9.99 6.59 4.53
CA GLU A 199 9.11 6.82 3.38
C GLU A 199 7.83 7.58 3.76
N GLN A 200 7.22 7.28 4.90
CA GLN A 200 5.96 7.90 5.34
C GLN A 200 6.16 9.27 6.01
N PHE A 201 7.19 9.40 6.86
CA PHE A 201 7.41 10.59 7.68
C PHE A 201 8.52 11.50 7.18
N GLY A 202 9.28 11.09 6.16
CA GLY A 202 10.39 11.88 5.59
C GLY A 202 11.67 11.89 6.43
N VAL A 203 11.62 11.35 7.64
CA VAL A 203 12.75 11.26 8.57
C VAL A 203 12.86 9.86 9.16
N PRO A 204 14.06 9.36 9.48
CA PRO A 204 14.20 8.06 10.11
C PRO A 204 13.65 8.06 11.54
N PRO A 205 13.25 6.89 12.08
CA PRO A 205 12.72 6.76 13.43
C PRO A 205 13.58 7.41 14.52
N SER A 206 14.90 7.31 14.40
CA SER A 206 15.84 7.90 15.37
C SER A 206 15.78 9.43 15.45
N LYS A 207 15.43 10.11 14.35
CA LYS A 207 15.30 11.57 14.30
C LYS A 207 13.88 12.06 14.53
N TYR A 208 12.92 11.16 14.57
CA TYR A 208 11.49 11.53 14.68
C TYR A 208 11.15 12.16 16.03
N MET A 209 11.85 11.77 17.10
CA MET A 209 11.69 12.37 18.45
C MET A 209 12.35 13.75 18.58
N GLU A 210 13.43 14.00 17.83
CA GLU A 210 14.20 15.26 17.92
C GLU A 210 13.50 16.45 17.24
N ASN A 211 12.55 16.16 16.34
CA ASN A 211 11.87 17.17 15.52
C ASN A 211 10.50 17.62 16.09
N LYS A 212 10.24 17.37 17.36
CA LYS A 212 9.08 17.84 18.12
C LYS A 212 9.50 18.41 19.46
#